data_4d0a4ac67a9836e4845bcc2e5c6a429e
#
_entry.id   4d0a4ac67a9836e4845bcc2e5c6a429e
#
_cell.length_a   1.000
_cell.length_b   1.000
_cell.length_c   1.000
_cell.angle_alpha   90.00
_cell.angle_beta   90.00
_cell.angle_gamma   90.00
#
_symmetry.space_group_name_H-M   'P 1'
#
loop_
_entity.id
_entity.type
_entity.pdbx_description
1 polymer ?
#
loop_
_entity_poly.entity_id
_entity_poly.type
_entity_poly.pdbx_seq_one_letter_code
_entity_poly.pdbx_strand_id
1 'polypeptide(L)'
;MVQSHRGGDSRLRFFYTPIALGGLTLMMGLIFQQVWRSDLAEMRAINQSQNRILVPGPRGNIYDREGRILVGNRPRFAVVLYLEELRTEIYREYVEIRDAYQEEDPGNAPTVAQINQIARFTVVERYLDQINRALGRETKLESRSLNRHFNAQRMLPYTLIDGLEREEYARLLEQLPVNSPLQVYTTSSRFYPYGAAAAHTLGFVSSNRDIEIDEDFPGADLMTFKMTGTKGRDGLESQFESKLQGKAGGTVYRVDPGGYRVEALHRRLPVQGENVISGLDIDLQIAAGERLREYE
;
A
#
# COMPACT_ATOMS: atom_id res chain seq x y z
N MET A 1 8.45 15.67 87.42
CA MET A 1 7.63 14.46 87.18
C MET A 1 6.83 14.69 85.95
N VAL A 2 7.31 14.18 84.82
CA VAL A 2 6.64 14.26 83.54
C VAL A 2 6.02 12.90 83.29
N GLN A 3 4.67 12.79 83.37
CA GLN A 3 3.95 11.60 83.06
C GLN A 3 3.90 11.41 81.50
N SER A 4 4.53 10.39 80.99
CA SER A 4 4.42 9.96 79.62
C SER A 4 3.05 9.29 79.40
N HIS A 5 2.15 9.99 78.67
CA HIS A 5 0.90 9.38 78.17
C HIS A 5 1.26 8.42 77.03
N ARG A 6 1.45 7.14 77.38
CA ARG A 6 1.41 6.02 76.45
C ARG A 6 -0.03 5.54 76.36
N GLY A 7 -0.90 6.31 75.74
CA GLY A 7 -2.21 5.83 75.31
C GLY A 7 -2.12 5.63 73.81
N GLY A 8 -1.66 4.47 73.33
CA GLY A 8 -1.69 4.11 71.91
C GLY A 8 -3.15 4.05 71.49
N ASP A 9 -3.57 5.00 70.67
CA ASP A 9 -4.92 5.13 70.15
C ASP A 9 -5.35 3.86 69.40
N SER A 10 -5.95 2.94 70.07
CA SER A 10 -6.53 1.72 69.53
C SER A 10 -7.58 2.05 68.43
N ARG A 11 -8.17 3.25 68.48
CA ARG A 11 -9.08 3.77 67.48
C ARG A 11 -8.39 4.10 66.15
N LEU A 12 -7.15 4.55 66.18
CA LEU A 12 -6.35 4.82 64.96
C LEU A 12 -5.96 3.51 64.26
N ARG A 13 -5.73 2.45 64.96
CA ARG A 13 -5.45 1.14 64.38
C ARG A 13 -6.61 0.60 63.56
N PHE A 14 -7.84 0.91 63.97
CA PHE A 14 -9.03 0.51 63.22
C PHE A 14 -9.12 1.17 61.80
N PHE A 15 -8.58 2.39 61.67
CA PHE A 15 -8.51 3.07 60.38
C PHE A 15 -7.32 2.63 59.49
N TYR A 16 -6.23 2.20 60.09
CA TYR A 16 -5.06 1.74 59.30
C TYR A 16 -5.33 0.40 58.61
N THR A 17 -6.13 -0.49 59.16
CA THR A 17 -6.45 -1.78 58.56
C THR A 17 -7.19 -1.68 57.23
N PRO A 18 -8.29 -0.92 57.05
CA PRO A 18 -8.93 -0.76 55.75
C PRO A 18 -8.09 0.01 54.76
N ILE A 19 -7.26 0.96 55.19
CA ILE A 19 -6.33 1.70 54.31
C ILE A 19 -5.25 0.76 53.81
N ALA A 20 -4.66 -0.07 54.67
CA ALA A 20 -3.66 -1.07 54.29
C ALA A 20 -4.24 -2.13 53.36
N LEU A 21 -5.47 -2.60 53.63
CA LEU A 21 -6.16 -3.55 52.78
C LEU A 21 -6.48 -2.96 51.40
N GLY A 22 -6.94 -1.71 51.36
CA GLY A 22 -7.18 -0.96 50.10
C GLY A 22 -5.89 -0.77 49.30
N GLY A 23 -4.78 -0.40 49.98
CA GLY A 23 -3.46 -0.28 49.36
C GLY A 23 -2.95 -1.63 48.82
N LEU A 24 -3.15 -2.73 49.57
CA LEU A 24 -2.76 -4.06 49.12
C LEU A 24 -3.57 -4.51 47.89
N THR A 25 -4.86 -4.22 47.86
CA THR A 25 -5.75 -4.52 46.70
C THR A 25 -5.35 -3.75 45.47
N LEU A 26 -5.05 -2.44 45.61
CA LEU A 26 -4.55 -1.63 44.52
C LEU A 26 -3.18 -2.12 44.03
N MET A 27 -2.28 -2.46 44.92
CA MET A 27 -0.96 -2.99 44.59
C MET A 27 -1.04 -4.32 43.86
N MET A 28 -1.93 -5.23 44.32
CA MET A 28 -2.18 -6.52 43.67
C MET A 28 -2.82 -6.32 42.28
N GLY A 29 -3.73 -5.35 42.14
CA GLY A 29 -4.32 -4.95 40.86
C GLY A 29 -3.27 -4.41 39.88
N LEU A 30 -2.35 -3.57 40.35
CA LEU A 30 -1.25 -3.03 39.54
C LEU A 30 -0.28 -4.14 39.11
N ILE A 31 0.10 -5.03 40.01
CA ILE A 31 0.96 -6.18 39.68
C ILE A 31 0.28 -7.10 38.67
N PHE A 32 -1.00 -7.39 38.84
CA PHE A 32 -1.78 -8.18 37.90
C PHE A 32 -1.82 -7.50 36.49
N GLN A 33 -2.01 -6.20 36.48
CA GLN A 33 -2.08 -5.44 35.21
C GLN A 33 -0.71 -5.33 34.52
N GLN A 34 0.37 -5.18 35.30
CA GLN A 34 1.73 -5.05 34.78
C GLN A 34 2.36 -6.38 34.35
N VAL A 35 2.06 -7.48 35.08
CA VAL A 35 2.68 -8.79 34.80
C VAL A 35 1.84 -9.62 33.82
N TRP A 36 0.51 -9.65 33.95
CA TRP A 36 -0.34 -10.53 33.15
C TRP A 36 -0.96 -9.86 31.92
N ARG A 37 -0.93 -8.53 31.84
CA ARG A 37 -1.42 -7.79 30.66
C ARG A 37 -0.32 -7.10 29.88
N SER A 38 0.94 -7.18 30.30
CA SER A 38 2.08 -6.59 29.61
C SER A 38 2.18 -7.09 28.16
N ASP A 39 2.08 -8.40 27.95
CA ASP A 39 2.23 -9.01 26.63
C ASP A 39 1.13 -8.55 25.65
N LEU A 40 -0.11 -8.41 26.15
CA LEU A 40 -1.21 -7.88 25.34
C LEU A 40 -1.06 -6.38 25.03
N ALA A 41 -0.48 -5.61 25.96
CA ALA A 41 -0.21 -4.20 25.76
C ALA A 41 0.96 -4.01 24.78
N GLU A 42 1.99 -4.82 24.88
CA GLU A 42 3.14 -4.81 23.97
C GLU A 42 2.73 -5.21 22.54
N MET A 43 1.96 -6.30 22.38
CA MET A 43 1.41 -6.68 21.06
C MET A 43 0.54 -5.58 20.46
N ARG A 44 -0.29 -4.90 21.26
CA ARG A 44 -1.09 -3.77 20.79
C ARG A 44 -0.23 -2.57 20.38
N ALA A 45 0.82 -2.26 21.14
CA ALA A 45 1.76 -1.20 20.83
C ALA A 45 2.52 -1.50 19.51
N ILE A 46 2.95 -2.75 19.32
CA ILE A 46 3.57 -3.22 18.08
C ILE A 46 2.59 -3.08 16.90
N ASN A 47 1.37 -3.58 17.05
CA ASN A 47 0.36 -3.54 15.98
C ASN A 47 -0.09 -2.12 15.63
N GLN A 48 0.01 -1.16 16.56
CA GLN A 48 -0.25 0.26 16.30
C GLN A 48 0.94 0.98 15.66
N SER A 49 2.16 0.47 15.84
CA SER A 49 3.40 1.08 15.36
C SER A 49 3.97 0.43 14.11
N GLN A 50 3.33 -0.61 13.59
CA GLN A 50 3.81 -1.34 12.42
C GLN A 50 2.68 -1.57 11.41
N ASN A 51 3.02 -1.44 10.13
CA ASN A 51 2.13 -1.73 9.02
C ASN A 51 2.86 -2.58 7.98
N ARG A 52 2.10 -3.33 7.20
CA ARG A 52 2.61 -4.25 6.18
C ARG A 52 2.17 -3.82 4.79
N ILE A 53 3.11 -3.80 3.83
CA ILE A 53 2.82 -3.61 2.41
C ILE A 53 3.13 -4.92 1.70
N LEU A 54 2.15 -5.46 0.96
CA LEU A 54 2.32 -6.63 0.12
C LEU A 54 2.44 -6.23 -1.35
N VAL A 55 3.39 -6.85 -2.04
CA VAL A 55 3.68 -6.64 -3.46
C VAL A 55 3.46 -7.97 -4.19
N PRO A 56 2.62 -8.01 -5.24
CA PRO A 56 2.37 -9.24 -5.98
C PRO A 56 3.63 -9.71 -6.71
N GLY A 57 3.82 -11.03 -6.80
CA GLY A 57 4.84 -11.61 -7.66
C GLY A 57 4.48 -11.49 -9.14
N PRO A 58 5.46 -11.31 -10.03
CA PRO A 58 5.23 -11.40 -11.46
C PRO A 58 4.70 -12.78 -11.84
N ARG A 59 3.78 -12.84 -12.80
CA ARG A 59 3.24 -14.13 -13.27
C ARG A 59 4.27 -14.88 -14.11
N GLY A 60 4.19 -16.22 -14.13
CA GLY A 60 4.90 -17.06 -15.07
C GLY A 60 4.44 -16.86 -16.53
N ASN A 61 5.23 -17.26 -17.48
CA ASN A 61 4.90 -17.20 -18.91
C ASN A 61 4.19 -18.47 -19.36
N ILE A 62 3.40 -18.36 -20.44
CA ILE A 62 2.81 -19.52 -21.14
C ILE A 62 3.48 -19.64 -22.49
N TYR A 63 3.96 -20.84 -22.78
CA TYR A 63 4.66 -21.19 -24.02
C TYR A 63 3.83 -22.18 -24.85
N ASP A 64 4.05 -22.16 -26.15
CA ASP A 64 3.56 -23.21 -27.05
C ASP A 64 4.44 -24.47 -26.95
N ARG A 65 4.11 -25.50 -27.76
CA ARG A 65 4.88 -26.76 -27.82
C ARG A 65 6.30 -26.59 -28.31
N GLU A 66 6.62 -25.53 -29.02
CA GLU A 66 7.95 -25.22 -29.56
C GLU A 66 8.73 -24.23 -28.68
N GLY A 67 8.17 -23.80 -27.54
CA GLY A 67 8.82 -22.88 -26.62
C GLY A 67 8.67 -21.41 -26.99
N ARG A 68 7.75 -21.06 -27.91
CA ARG A 68 7.43 -19.66 -28.24
C ARG A 68 6.50 -19.09 -27.19
N ILE A 69 6.69 -17.83 -26.82
CA ILE A 69 5.87 -17.16 -25.81
C ILE A 69 4.49 -16.87 -26.35
N LEU A 70 3.46 -17.55 -25.83
CA LEU A 70 2.05 -17.27 -26.10
C LEU A 70 1.51 -16.15 -25.20
N VAL A 71 1.91 -16.15 -23.94
CA VAL A 71 1.55 -15.13 -22.97
C VAL A 71 2.78 -14.82 -22.11
N GLY A 72 3.18 -13.57 -22.11
CA GLY A 72 4.35 -13.11 -21.36
C GLY A 72 4.05 -11.89 -20.50
N ASN A 73 5.09 -11.29 -19.98
CA ASN A 73 5.04 -10.05 -19.23
C ASN A 73 5.89 -9.00 -19.96
N ARG A 74 5.38 -7.77 -20.01
CA ARG A 74 6.15 -6.62 -20.46
C ARG A 74 6.20 -5.55 -19.38
N PRO A 75 7.30 -4.79 -19.28
CA PRO A 75 7.37 -3.67 -18.36
C PRO A 75 6.33 -2.61 -18.75
N ARG A 76 5.66 -2.07 -17.74
CA ARG A 76 4.78 -0.92 -17.83
C ARG A 76 5.29 0.14 -16.87
N PHE A 77 5.52 1.33 -17.38
CA PHE A 77 6.08 2.42 -16.62
C PHE A 77 4.99 3.38 -16.18
N ALA A 78 5.11 3.87 -14.96
CA ALA A 78 4.17 4.82 -14.37
C ALA A 78 4.94 5.87 -13.56
N VAL A 79 4.43 7.10 -13.51
CA VAL A 79 4.89 8.09 -12.54
C VAL A 79 4.03 7.94 -11.29
N VAL A 80 4.69 7.76 -10.18
CA VAL A 80 4.05 7.64 -8.87
C VAL A 80 4.55 8.71 -7.92
N LEU A 81 3.71 9.07 -6.95
CA LEU A 81 4.00 10.06 -5.95
C LEU A 81 3.80 9.46 -4.55
N TYR A 82 4.81 9.58 -3.70
CA TYR A 82 4.71 9.18 -2.31
C TYR A 82 4.17 10.34 -1.47
N LEU A 83 2.85 10.29 -1.16
CA LEU A 83 2.16 11.37 -0.47
C LEU A 83 2.71 11.66 0.93
N GLU A 84 3.36 10.70 1.55
CA GLU A 84 4.01 10.89 2.85
C GLU A 84 5.23 11.81 2.80
N GLU A 85 5.95 11.83 1.69
CA GLU A 85 7.10 12.70 1.47
C GLU A 85 6.69 14.17 1.31
N LEU A 86 5.43 14.42 0.93
CA LEU A 86 4.85 15.75 0.75
C LEU A 86 4.28 16.35 2.04
N ARG A 87 4.36 15.67 3.18
CA ARG A 87 3.74 16.10 4.43
C ARG A 87 4.06 17.55 4.81
N THR A 88 5.32 17.93 4.73
CA THR A 88 5.77 19.29 5.06
C THR A 88 5.25 20.33 4.09
N GLU A 89 5.22 20.01 2.79
CA GLU A 89 4.69 20.91 1.76
C GLU A 89 3.19 21.08 1.88
N ILE A 90 2.46 19.99 2.09
CA ILE A 90 1.00 20.01 2.31
C ILE A 90 0.65 20.82 3.56
N TYR A 91 1.45 20.70 4.64
CA TYR A 91 1.22 21.48 5.84
C TYR A 91 1.47 22.97 5.62
N ARG A 92 2.51 23.33 4.87
CA ARG A 92 2.78 24.73 4.51
C ARG A 92 1.64 25.31 3.69
N GLU A 93 1.21 24.62 2.66
CA GLU A 93 0.05 25.01 1.83
C GLU A 93 -1.24 25.13 2.66
N TYR A 94 -1.45 24.20 3.60
CA TYR A 94 -2.59 24.29 4.53
C TYR A 94 -2.57 25.59 5.36
N VAL A 95 -1.42 25.98 5.89
CA VAL A 95 -1.28 27.21 6.68
C VAL A 95 -1.57 28.44 5.81
N GLU A 96 -1.00 28.51 4.60
CA GLU A 96 -1.21 29.61 3.66
C GLU A 96 -2.71 29.76 3.28
N ILE A 97 -3.37 28.66 2.95
CA ILE A 97 -4.81 28.68 2.63
C ILE A 97 -5.64 29.09 3.83
N ARG A 98 -5.36 28.54 5.02
CA ARG A 98 -6.08 28.89 6.25
C ARG A 98 -5.99 30.36 6.56
N ASP A 99 -4.78 30.94 6.50
CA ASP A 99 -4.52 32.32 6.86
C ASP A 99 -5.19 33.27 5.85
N ALA A 100 -5.15 32.95 4.54
CA ALA A 100 -5.87 33.70 3.52
C ALA A 100 -7.39 33.76 3.77
N TYR A 101 -8.03 32.63 4.10
CA TYR A 101 -9.45 32.61 4.43
C TYR A 101 -9.79 33.35 5.73
N GLN A 102 -8.90 33.34 6.72
CA GLN A 102 -9.11 34.08 7.95
C GLN A 102 -9.03 35.62 7.76
N GLU A 103 -8.24 36.07 6.80
CA GLU A 103 -8.10 37.49 6.45
C GLU A 103 -9.26 37.99 5.57
N GLU A 104 -9.71 37.18 4.59
CA GLU A 104 -10.70 37.59 3.58
C GLU A 104 -12.14 37.45 4.07
N ASP A 105 -12.53 36.33 4.68
CA ASP A 105 -13.90 36.04 5.14
C ASP A 105 -13.93 35.11 6.35
N PRO A 106 -13.72 35.65 7.59
CA PRO A 106 -13.70 34.86 8.81
C PRO A 106 -15.00 34.10 9.10
N GLY A 107 -16.14 34.60 8.57
CA GLY A 107 -17.47 34.02 8.82
C GLY A 107 -17.83 32.83 7.94
N ASN A 108 -17.10 32.62 6.84
CA ASN A 108 -17.39 31.58 5.84
C ASN A 108 -16.17 30.69 5.55
N ALA A 109 -15.22 30.65 6.49
CA ALA A 109 -14.00 29.87 6.32
C ALA A 109 -14.32 28.35 6.20
N PRO A 110 -13.68 27.64 5.25
CA PRO A 110 -13.85 26.19 5.10
C PRO A 110 -13.40 25.46 6.37
N THR A 111 -13.97 24.28 6.59
CA THR A 111 -13.55 23.41 7.70
C THR A 111 -12.08 22.97 7.55
N VAL A 112 -11.45 22.64 8.67
CA VAL A 112 -10.07 22.10 8.70
C VAL A 112 -9.90 20.91 7.72
N ALA A 113 -10.92 20.04 7.62
CA ALA A 113 -10.91 18.91 6.71
C ALA A 113 -10.91 19.36 5.23
N GLN A 114 -11.70 20.37 4.91
CA GLN A 114 -11.76 20.95 3.55
C GLN A 114 -10.45 21.63 3.16
N ILE A 115 -9.88 22.45 4.06
CA ILE A 115 -8.59 23.12 3.81
C ILE A 115 -7.48 22.07 3.59
N ASN A 116 -7.41 21.02 4.42
CA ASN A 116 -6.46 19.94 4.23
C ASN A 116 -6.64 19.22 2.88
N GLN A 117 -7.87 19.06 2.41
CA GLN A 117 -8.16 18.46 1.12
C GLN A 117 -7.71 19.35 -0.03
N ILE A 118 -7.97 20.66 0.05
CA ILE A 118 -7.54 21.65 -0.95
C ILE A 118 -6.01 21.69 -0.99
N ALA A 119 -5.35 21.86 0.16
CA ALA A 119 -3.88 21.91 0.25
C ALA A 119 -3.21 20.68 -0.38
N ARG A 120 -3.75 19.50 -0.10
CA ARG A 120 -3.26 18.24 -0.70
C ARG A 120 -3.44 18.24 -2.22
N PHE A 121 -4.60 18.65 -2.70
CA PHE A 121 -4.89 18.72 -4.12
C PHE A 121 -3.93 19.70 -4.82
N THR A 122 -3.78 20.92 -4.30
CA THR A 122 -2.90 21.97 -4.87
C THR A 122 -1.45 21.50 -4.96
N VAL A 123 -0.92 20.88 -3.89
CA VAL A 123 0.45 20.39 -3.91
C VAL A 123 0.62 19.27 -4.95
N VAL A 124 -0.27 18.28 -4.98
CA VAL A 124 -0.18 17.17 -5.94
C VAL A 124 -0.37 17.64 -7.38
N GLU A 125 -1.28 18.60 -7.61
CA GLU A 125 -1.50 19.20 -8.94
C GLU A 125 -0.24 19.92 -9.45
N ARG A 126 0.47 20.63 -8.60
CA ARG A 126 1.77 21.27 -8.92
C ARG A 126 2.80 20.25 -9.44
N TYR A 127 2.89 19.08 -8.80
CA TYR A 127 3.75 18.00 -9.28
C TYR A 127 3.26 17.41 -10.60
N LEU A 128 1.95 17.22 -10.75
CA LEU A 128 1.39 16.74 -12.01
C LEU A 128 1.64 17.70 -13.16
N ASP A 129 1.52 19.02 -12.94
CA ASP A 129 1.82 20.04 -13.95
C ASP A 129 3.30 20.05 -14.34
N GLN A 130 4.20 19.77 -13.39
CA GLN A 130 5.61 19.60 -13.71
C GLN A 130 5.83 18.42 -14.66
N ILE A 131 5.19 17.28 -14.43
CA ILE A 131 5.29 16.09 -15.28
C ILE A 131 4.61 16.34 -16.62
N ASN A 132 3.42 16.96 -16.65
CA ASN A 132 2.72 17.29 -17.87
C ASN A 132 3.58 18.16 -18.79
N ARG A 133 4.26 19.16 -18.25
CA ARG A 133 5.20 20.01 -19.02
C ARG A 133 6.40 19.21 -19.54
N ALA A 134 6.97 18.32 -18.75
CA ALA A 134 8.11 17.49 -19.15
C ALA A 134 7.76 16.49 -20.27
N LEU A 135 6.52 15.98 -20.26
CA LEU A 135 6.04 14.97 -21.21
C LEU A 135 5.23 15.55 -22.38
N GLY A 136 4.82 16.82 -22.31
CA GLY A 136 3.88 17.40 -23.28
C GLY A 136 2.48 16.80 -23.20
N ARG A 137 2.05 16.38 -22.01
CA ARG A 137 0.71 15.81 -21.75
C ARG A 137 -0.19 16.81 -21.02
N GLU A 138 -1.50 16.57 -21.06
CA GLU A 138 -2.53 17.36 -20.35
C GLU A 138 -3.36 16.46 -19.41
N THR A 139 -2.69 15.65 -18.62
CA THR A 139 -3.36 14.79 -17.63
C THR A 139 -3.94 15.67 -16.52
N LYS A 140 -5.18 15.39 -16.10
CA LYS A 140 -5.85 16.12 -15.01
C LYS A 140 -5.91 15.27 -13.74
N LEU A 141 -5.75 15.93 -12.61
CA LEU A 141 -5.88 15.31 -11.30
C LEU A 141 -7.35 15.17 -10.92
N GLU A 142 -7.77 13.98 -10.54
CA GLU A 142 -9.11 13.74 -10.01
C GLU A 142 -9.10 13.80 -8.48
N SER A 143 -9.71 14.83 -7.91
CA SER A 143 -9.77 15.07 -6.46
C SER A 143 -10.38 13.89 -5.69
N ARG A 144 -11.43 13.24 -6.23
CA ARG A 144 -12.06 12.08 -5.58
C ARG A 144 -11.11 10.88 -5.51
N SER A 145 -10.36 10.62 -6.57
CA SER A 145 -9.37 9.54 -6.64
C SER A 145 -8.25 9.76 -5.62
N LEU A 146 -7.68 10.96 -5.60
CA LEU A 146 -6.63 11.35 -4.65
C LEU A 146 -7.09 11.19 -3.19
N ASN A 147 -8.27 11.70 -2.85
CA ASN A 147 -8.79 11.60 -1.48
C ASN A 147 -9.11 10.17 -1.07
N ARG A 148 -9.67 9.36 -1.96
CA ARG A 148 -9.91 7.94 -1.71
C ARG A 148 -8.60 7.20 -1.45
N HIS A 149 -7.59 7.44 -2.26
CA HIS A 149 -6.26 6.86 -2.09
C HIS A 149 -5.62 7.28 -0.75
N PHE A 150 -5.63 8.56 -0.45
CA PHE A 150 -5.07 9.09 0.80
C PHE A 150 -5.72 8.48 2.04
N ASN A 151 -7.04 8.31 2.04
CA ASN A 151 -7.75 7.76 3.18
C ASN A 151 -7.60 6.23 3.33
N ALA A 152 -7.54 5.52 2.21
CA ALA A 152 -7.55 4.04 2.22
C ALA A 152 -6.17 3.41 1.99
N GLN A 153 -5.24 4.10 1.32
CA GLN A 153 -4.01 3.52 0.79
C GLN A 153 -2.79 4.46 0.92
N ARG A 154 -2.77 5.34 1.93
CA ARG A 154 -1.74 6.39 2.06
C ARG A 154 -0.29 5.90 2.08
N MET A 155 -0.05 4.65 2.45
CA MET A 155 1.28 4.04 2.45
C MET A 155 1.70 3.51 1.06
N LEU A 156 0.75 3.39 0.13
CA LEU A 156 1.06 3.01 -1.25
C LEU A 156 1.34 4.26 -2.08
N PRO A 157 2.21 4.16 -3.10
CA PRO A 157 2.42 5.27 -4.02
C PRO A 157 1.14 5.59 -4.80
N TYR A 158 0.83 6.87 -4.95
CA TYR A 158 -0.28 7.34 -5.78
C TYR A 158 0.18 7.46 -7.23
N THR A 159 -0.49 6.78 -8.15
CA THR A 159 -0.16 6.84 -9.58
C THR A 159 -0.71 8.14 -10.17
N LEU A 160 0.20 9.01 -10.64
CA LEU A 160 -0.14 10.25 -11.35
C LEU A 160 -0.40 9.99 -12.83
N ILE A 161 0.54 9.32 -13.49
CA ILE A 161 0.46 8.98 -14.90
C ILE A 161 0.86 7.51 -15.07
N ASP A 162 0.03 6.75 -15.78
CA ASP A 162 0.27 5.35 -16.09
C ASP A 162 0.49 5.16 -17.60
N GLY A 163 1.21 4.10 -17.96
CA GLY A 163 1.45 3.76 -19.35
C GLY A 163 2.37 4.75 -20.06
N LEU A 164 3.52 5.05 -19.45
CA LEU A 164 4.57 5.82 -20.14
C LEU A 164 5.20 5.00 -21.26
N GLU A 165 5.47 5.65 -22.36
CA GLU A 165 6.32 5.10 -23.41
C GLU A 165 7.78 5.04 -22.93
N ARG A 166 8.59 4.21 -23.59
CA ARG A 166 10.00 4.00 -23.20
C ARG A 166 10.82 5.29 -23.25
N GLU A 167 10.56 6.12 -24.23
CA GLU A 167 11.21 7.41 -24.45
C GLU A 167 10.82 8.44 -23.37
N GLU A 168 9.56 8.43 -22.95
CA GLU A 168 9.05 9.26 -21.86
C GLU A 168 9.67 8.86 -20.52
N TYR A 169 9.75 7.53 -20.29
CA TYR A 169 10.41 6.96 -19.13
C TYR A 169 11.88 7.40 -19.02
N ALA A 170 12.64 7.27 -20.14
CA ALA A 170 14.04 7.68 -20.17
C ALA A 170 14.21 9.18 -19.90
N ARG A 171 13.38 10.02 -20.53
CA ARG A 171 13.39 11.47 -20.33
C ARG A 171 13.11 11.87 -18.89
N LEU A 172 12.15 11.23 -18.24
CA LEU A 172 11.84 11.51 -16.83
C LEU A 172 12.96 11.09 -15.89
N LEU A 173 13.61 9.96 -16.12
CA LEU A 173 14.75 9.52 -15.31
C LEU A 173 15.92 10.51 -15.33
N GLU A 174 16.13 11.18 -16.47
CA GLU A 174 17.17 12.20 -16.60
C GLU A 174 16.80 13.52 -15.91
N GLN A 175 15.51 13.84 -15.84
CA GLN A 175 15.03 15.14 -15.33
C GLN A 175 14.63 15.12 -13.86
N LEU A 176 14.22 13.96 -13.33
CA LEU A 176 13.79 13.87 -11.94
C LEU A 176 14.99 13.79 -10.98
N PRO A 177 15.05 14.69 -9.98
CA PRO A 177 16.06 14.59 -8.93
C PRO A 177 15.96 13.26 -8.16
N VAL A 178 17.09 12.72 -7.74
CA VAL A 178 17.15 11.45 -6.98
C VAL A 178 16.32 11.49 -5.68
N ASN A 179 16.21 12.66 -5.06
CA ASN A 179 15.45 12.87 -3.83
C ASN A 179 14.06 13.48 -4.10
N SER A 180 13.51 13.28 -5.29
CA SER A 180 12.16 13.76 -5.61
C SER A 180 11.11 12.83 -4.98
N PRO A 181 9.99 13.36 -4.43
CA PRO A 181 8.83 12.56 -4.05
C PRO A 181 8.14 11.88 -5.26
N LEU A 182 8.46 12.35 -6.47
CA LEU A 182 8.10 11.71 -7.72
C LEU A 182 9.08 10.60 -8.03
N GLN A 183 8.55 9.41 -8.30
CA GLN A 183 9.36 8.27 -8.73
C GLN A 183 8.76 7.63 -9.97
N VAL A 184 9.62 7.11 -10.83
CA VAL A 184 9.17 6.28 -11.94
C VAL A 184 9.13 4.84 -11.49
N TYR A 185 7.94 4.25 -11.52
CA TYR A 185 7.68 2.90 -11.08
C TYR A 185 7.50 1.97 -12.27
N THR A 186 8.18 0.82 -12.23
CA THR A 186 8.02 -0.21 -13.25
C THR A 186 7.16 -1.33 -12.71
N THR A 187 6.03 -1.56 -13.36
CA THR A 187 5.13 -2.68 -13.11
C THR A 187 5.23 -3.71 -14.23
N SER A 188 4.65 -4.88 -14.00
CA SER A 188 4.51 -5.90 -15.02
C SER A 188 3.08 -5.86 -15.60
N SER A 189 2.96 -5.78 -16.91
CA SER A 189 1.68 -5.88 -17.62
C SER A 189 1.66 -7.17 -18.44
N ARG A 190 0.52 -7.87 -18.43
CA ARG A 190 0.33 -9.08 -19.23
C ARG A 190 0.34 -8.74 -20.71
N PHE A 191 1.01 -9.57 -21.49
CA PHE A 191 1.23 -9.34 -22.91
C PHE A 191 0.95 -10.60 -23.72
N TYR A 192 0.20 -10.45 -24.81
CA TYR A 192 -0.24 -11.49 -25.72
C TYR A 192 0.33 -11.20 -27.13
N PRO A 193 1.48 -11.78 -27.52
CA PRO A 193 2.18 -11.42 -28.75
C PRO A 193 1.35 -11.65 -30.01
N TYR A 194 0.49 -12.66 -30.01
CA TYR A 194 -0.31 -13.09 -31.15
C TYR A 194 -1.74 -12.55 -31.14
N GLY A 195 -2.02 -11.55 -30.28
CA GLY A 195 -3.32 -10.87 -30.22
C GLY A 195 -4.48 -11.82 -29.96
N ALA A 196 -5.41 -11.91 -30.91
CA ALA A 196 -6.61 -12.74 -30.78
C ALA A 196 -6.38 -14.23 -31.04
N ALA A 197 -5.21 -14.65 -31.57
CA ALA A 197 -4.93 -16.05 -31.85
C ALA A 197 -4.96 -16.85 -30.54
N ALA A 198 -5.73 -17.94 -30.52
CA ALA A 198 -5.96 -18.80 -29.35
C ALA A 198 -6.54 -18.08 -28.11
N ALA A 199 -7.14 -16.89 -28.25
CA ALA A 199 -7.59 -16.06 -27.11
C ALA A 199 -8.52 -16.81 -26.15
N HIS A 200 -9.50 -17.59 -26.66
CA HIS A 200 -10.40 -18.39 -25.83
C HIS A 200 -9.70 -19.50 -25.04
N THR A 201 -8.63 -20.07 -25.61
CA THR A 201 -7.85 -21.11 -24.94
C THR A 201 -6.90 -20.49 -23.91
N LEU A 202 -6.21 -19.41 -24.29
CA LEU A 202 -5.26 -18.72 -23.39
C LEU A 202 -5.98 -18.03 -22.23
N GLY A 203 -7.14 -17.43 -22.51
CA GLY A 203 -7.89 -16.67 -21.53
C GLY A 203 -7.29 -15.28 -21.28
N PHE A 204 -7.66 -14.69 -20.16
CA PHE A 204 -7.23 -13.35 -19.78
C PHE A 204 -7.09 -13.19 -18.27
N VAL A 205 -6.43 -12.11 -17.85
CA VAL A 205 -6.28 -11.74 -16.45
C VAL A 205 -7.07 -10.48 -16.13
N SER A 206 -7.48 -10.34 -14.87
CA SER A 206 -8.03 -9.10 -14.33
C SER A 206 -7.25 -8.63 -13.11
N SER A 207 -7.45 -7.36 -12.74
CA SER A 207 -6.89 -6.81 -11.51
C SER A 207 -7.36 -7.59 -10.29
N ASN A 208 -6.43 -7.89 -9.38
CA ASN A 208 -6.70 -8.58 -8.13
C ASN A 208 -5.97 -7.89 -6.97
N ARG A 209 -6.68 -7.71 -5.87
CA ARG A 209 -6.12 -7.21 -4.60
C ARG A 209 -6.05 -8.27 -3.51
N ASP A 210 -6.57 -9.47 -3.76
CA ASP A 210 -6.47 -10.60 -2.84
C ASP A 210 -5.11 -11.26 -2.99
N ILE A 211 -4.10 -10.56 -2.46
CA ILE A 211 -2.74 -11.04 -2.44
C ILE A 211 -2.55 -11.74 -1.11
N GLU A 212 -2.10 -12.98 -1.19
CA GLU A 212 -1.70 -13.79 -0.04
C GLU A 212 -0.17 -13.88 -0.02
N ILE A 213 0.38 -13.95 1.17
CA ILE A 213 1.81 -14.16 1.41
C ILE A 213 1.94 -15.37 2.31
N ASP A 214 3.05 -16.10 2.18
CA ASP A 214 3.31 -17.29 2.99
C ASP A 214 3.18 -16.97 4.49
N GLU A 215 2.64 -17.91 5.29
CA GLU A 215 2.35 -17.74 6.71
C GLU A 215 3.60 -17.42 7.57
N ASP A 216 4.77 -17.80 7.08
CA ASP A 216 6.06 -17.51 7.72
C ASP A 216 6.50 -16.04 7.60
N PHE A 217 5.80 -15.20 6.79
CA PHE A 217 6.08 -13.77 6.70
C PHE A 217 5.44 -13.04 7.88
N PRO A 218 6.23 -12.24 8.64
CA PRO A 218 5.76 -11.63 9.88
C PRO A 218 4.63 -10.62 9.67
N GLY A 219 3.85 -10.42 10.73
CA GLY A 219 2.84 -9.37 10.79
C GLY A 219 1.51 -9.73 10.14
N ALA A 220 1.06 -10.98 10.28
CA ALA A 220 -0.26 -11.41 9.79
C ALA A 220 -1.43 -10.61 10.41
N ASP A 221 -1.26 -10.15 11.64
CA ASP A 221 -2.20 -9.35 12.43
C ASP A 221 -2.04 -7.83 12.25
N LEU A 222 -1.03 -7.39 11.48
CA LEU A 222 -0.78 -5.98 11.19
C LEU A 222 -1.74 -5.42 10.14
N MET A 223 -1.97 -4.11 10.21
CA MET A 223 -2.65 -3.39 9.14
C MET A 223 -1.89 -3.57 7.82
N THR A 224 -2.56 -4.18 6.83
CA THR A 224 -1.94 -4.59 5.58
C THR A 224 -2.45 -3.79 4.40
N PHE A 225 -1.53 -3.17 3.67
CA PHE A 225 -1.76 -2.51 2.40
C PHE A 225 -1.31 -3.44 1.27
N LYS A 226 -2.17 -3.64 0.28
CA LYS A 226 -1.91 -4.56 -0.83
C LYS A 226 -1.80 -3.80 -2.14
N MET A 227 -0.68 -3.94 -2.85
CA MET A 227 -0.57 -3.46 -4.22
C MET A 227 -1.44 -4.30 -5.14
N THR A 228 -1.90 -3.70 -6.23
CA THR A 228 -2.76 -4.40 -7.19
C THR A 228 -1.93 -5.40 -8.01
N GLY A 229 -2.31 -6.66 -7.96
CA GLY A 229 -1.80 -7.74 -8.80
C GLY A 229 -2.80 -8.13 -9.90
N THR A 230 -2.63 -9.33 -10.45
CA THR A 230 -3.49 -9.91 -11.47
C THR A 230 -3.91 -11.32 -11.11
N LYS A 231 -5.10 -11.74 -11.57
CA LYS A 231 -5.65 -13.09 -11.42
C LYS A 231 -6.20 -13.57 -12.75
N GLY A 232 -5.91 -14.81 -13.13
CA GLY A 232 -6.51 -15.47 -14.28
C GLY A 232 -8.03 -15.59 -14.14
N ARG A 233 -8.77 -15.26 -15.20
CA ARG A 233 -10.23 -15.29 -15.20
C ARG A 233 -10.78 -16.41 -16.05
N ASP A 234 -10.08 -16.75 -17.11
CA ASP A 234 -10.53 -17.76 -18.08
C ASP A 234 -9.37 -18.50 -18.71
N GLY A 235 -9.62 -19.58 -19.42
CA GLY A 235 -8.66 -20.35 -20.18
C GLY A 235 -7.48 -20.90 -19.37
N LEU A 236 -6.33 -21.03 -20.00
CA LEU A 236 -5.08 -21.49 -19.36
C LEU A 236 -4.64 -20.58 -18.22
N GLU A 237 -4.89 -19.27 -18.34
CA GLU A 237 -4.59 -18.29 -17.28
C GLU A 237 -5.32 -18.63 -15.97
N SER A 238 -6.56 -19.09 -16.04
CA SER A 238 -7.34 -19.49 -14.88
C SER A 238 -7.03 -20.92 -14.44
N GLN A 239 -6.89 -21.85 -15.38
CA GLN A 239 -6.65 -23.26 -15.10
C GLN A 239 -5.32 -23.50 -14.41
N PHE A 240 -4.28 -22.75 -14.79
CA PHE A 240 -2.95 -22.82 -14.21
C PHE A 240 -2.65 -21.68 -13.25
N GLU A 241 -3.68 -21.06 -12.66
CA GLU A 241 -3.51 -19.93 -11.71
C GLU A 241 -2.50 -20.24 -10.61
N SER A 242 -2.60 -21.42 -9.98
CA SER A 242 -1.73 -21.82 -8.86
C SER A 242 -0.24 -21.91 -9.23
N LYS A 243 0.07 -22.18 -10.51
CA LYS A 243 1.45 -22.22 -11.02
C LYS A 243 1.90 -20.87 -11.54
N LEU A 244 1.03 -20.23 -12.35
CA LEU A 244 1.34 -18.96 -12.99
C LEU A 244 1.42 -17.80 -12.00
N GLN A 245 0.64 -17.84 -10.93
CA GLN A 245 0.66 -16.81 -9.90
C GLN A 245 2.02 -16.77 -9.21
N GLY A 246 2.68 -15.61 -9.25
CA GLY A 246 3.93 -15.40 -8.54
C GLY A 246 3.70 -15.31 -7.02
N LYS A 247 4.70 -15.70 -6.25
CA LYS A 247 4.65 -15.55 -4.80
C LYS A 247 4.80 -14.08 -4.42
N ALA A 248 3.92 -13.60 -3.56
CA ALA A 248 3.96 -12.23 -3.08
C ALA A 248 5.21 -11.98 -2.23
N GLY A 249 5.77 -10.79 -2.40
CA GLY A 249 6.71 -10.22 -1.47
C GLY A 249 6.01 -9.29 -0.50
N GLY A 250 6.75 -8.79 0.49
CA GLY A 250 6.21 -7.85 1.44
C GLY A 250 7.29 -7.06 2.15
N THR A 251 6.87 -5.95 2.76
CA THR A 251 7.71 -5.17 3.65
C THR A 251 6.89 -4.77 4.87
N VAL A 252 7.43 -5.05 6.07
CA VAL A 252 6.90 -4.55 7.33
C VAL A 252 7.62 -3.25 7.65
N TYR A 253 6.86 -2.19 7.85
CA TYR A 253 7.37 -0.87 8.20
C TYR A 253 6.99 -0.50 9.62
N ARG A 254 7.91 0.12 10.36
CA ARG A 254 7.56 0.91 11.53
C ARG A 254 6.93 2.21 11.05
N VAL A 255 5.82 2.60 11.68
CA VAL A 255 5.07 3.81 11.35
C VAL A 255 5.00 4.75 12.54
N ASP A 256 4.90 6.06 12.26
CA ASP A 256 4.64 7.07 13.26
C ASP A 256 3.14 7.07 13.67
N PRO A 257 2.73 7.80 14.72
CA PRO A 257 1.31 7.89 15.11
C PRO A 257 0.39 8.45 14.02
N GLY A 258 0.93 9.13 13.02
CA GLY A 258 0.21 9.59 11.82
C GLY A 258 0.03 8.49 10.77
N GLY A 259 0.65 7.32 10.96
CA GLY A 259 0.62 6.18 10.03
C GLY A 259 1.57 6.33 8.85
N TYR A 260 2.62 7.16 8.97
CA TYR A 260 3.65 7.34 7.94
C TYR A 260 4.85 6.44 8.20
N ARG A 261 5.50 5.98 7.13
CA ARG A 261 6.66 5.08 7.21
C ARG A 261 7.85 5.77 7.86
N VAL A 262 8.49 5.08 8.81
CA VAL A 262 9.72 5.52 9.46
C VAL A 262 10.91 4.70 8.99
N GLU A 263 10.80 3.36 9.10
CA GLU A 263 11.86 2.45 8.65
C GLU A 263 11.29 1.09 8.25
N ALA A 264 12.01 0.37 7.38
CA ALA A 264 11.67 -1.00 7.00
C ALA A 264 12.31 -1.98 8.01
N LEU A 265 11.47 -2.82 8.64
CA LEU A 265 11.90 -3.81 9.63
C LEU A 265 12.18 -5.18 9.00
N HIS A 266 11.27 -5.64 8.13
CA HIS A 266 11.40 -6.90 7.39
C HIS A 266 11.07 -6.69 5.93
N ARG A 267 11.82 -7.32 5.04
CA ARG A 267 11.58 -7.26 3.61
C ARG A 267 11.78 -8.63 2.97
N ARG A 268 10.79 -9.03 2.16
CA ARG A 268 10.87 -10.18 1.25
C ARG A 268 10.55 -9.71 -0.16
N LEU A 269 11.41 -10.06 -1.11
CA LEU A 269 11.15 -9.76 -2.51
C LEU A 269 10.10 -10.70 -3.08
N PRO A 270 9.24 -10.22 -3.99
CA PRO A 270 8.31 -11.08 -4.71
C PRO A 270 9.07 -12.04 -5.64
N VAL A 271 8.51 -13.23 -5.84
CA VAL A 271 9.09 -14.26 -6.70
C VAL A 271 8.17 -14.50 -7.89
N GLN A 272 8.74 -14.63 -9.07
CA GLN A 272 7.97 -14.94 -10.29
C GLN A 272 7.32 -16.32 -10.20
N GLY A 273 6.11 -16.46 -10.75
CA GLY A 273 5.41 -17.73 -10.91
C GLY A 273 6.10 -18.65 -11.90
N GLU A 274 5.70 -19.91 -11.86
CA GLU A 274 6.23 -20.95 -12.75
C GLU A 274 5.74 -20.74 -14.19
N ASN A 275 6.59 -21.09 -15.14
CA ASN A 275 6.22 -21.09 -16.54
C ASN A 275 5.42 -22.35 -16.89
N VAL A 276 4.49 -22.24 -17.84
CA VAL A 276 3.67 -23.33 -18.33
C VAL A 276 3.97 -23.54 -19.82
N ILE A 277 4.31 -24.78 -20.21
CA ILE A 277 4.44 -25.17 -21.61
C ILE A 277 3.14 -25.89 -21.99
N SER A 278 2.44 -25.37 -22.99
CA SER A 278 1.20 -25.97 -23.51
C SER A 278 1.48 -26.86 -24.71
N GLY A 279 0.52 -27.73 -25.05
CA GLY A 279 0.54 -28.50 -26.31
C GLY A 279 0.05 -27.71 -27.52
N LEU A 280 -0.23 -26.42 -27.39
CA LEU A 280 -0.68 -25.57 -28.49
C LEU A 280 0.41 -25.38 -29.53
N ASP A 281 0.01 -25.28 -30.80
CA ASP A 281 0.81 -24.85 -31.92
C ASP A 281 0.24 -23.54 -32.43
N ILE A 282 0.99 -22.45 -32.25
CA ILE A 282 0.49 -21.11 -32.57
C ILE A 282 0.29 -20.91 -34.08
N ASP A 283 1.11 -21.52 -34.93
CA ASP A 283 0.97 -21.39 -36.37
C ASP A 283 -0.32 -22.08 -36.84
N LEU A 284 -0.60 -23.27 -36.29
CA LEU A 284 -1.87 -23.96 -36.54
C LEU A 284 -3.09 -23.14 -36.07
N GLN A 285 -3.00 -22.48 -34.91
CA GLN A 285 -4.07 -21.62 -34.39
C GLN A 285 -4.32 -20.40 -35.29
N ILE A 286 -3.23 -19.77 -35.81
CA ILE A 286 -3.34 -18.65 -36.73
C ILE A 286 -3.97 -19.11 -38.05
N ALA A 287 -3.44 -20.19 -38.66
CA ALA A 287 -3.96 -20.72 -39.92
C ALA A 287 -5.45 -21.15 -39.84
N ALA A 288 -5.83 -21.79 -38.72
CA ALA A 288 -7.24 -22.16 -38.50
C ALA A 288 -8.13 -20.91 -38.37
N GLY A 289 -7.67 -19.90 -37.64
CA GLY A 289 -8.41 -18.63 -37.47
C GLY A 289 -8.56 -17.86 -38.78
N GLU A 290 -7.58 -17.84 -39.66
CA GLU A 290 -7.65 -17.25 -40.99
C GLU A 290 -8.67 -17.96 -41.89
N ARG A 291 -8.65 -19.31 -41.88
CA ARG A 291 -9.59 -20.08 -42.64
C ARG A 291 -11.04 -19.88 -42.17
N LEU A 292 -11.30 -19.80 -40.90
CA LEU A 292 -12.64 -19.54 -40.38
C LEU A 292 -13.18 -18.18 -40.81
N ARG A 293 -12.35 -17.14 -40.87
CA ARG A 293 -12.71 -15.79 -41.33
C ARG A 293 -13.06 -15.73 -42.82
N GLU A 294 -12.51 -16.64 -43.65
CA GLU A 294 -12.84 -16.72 -45.09
C GLU A 294 -14.26 -17.26 -45.33
N TYR A 295 -14.90 -17.84 -44.32
CA TYR A 295 -16.26 -18.44 -44.44
C TYR A 295 -17.33 -17.61 -43.69
N GLU A 296 -17.00 -16.49 -43.04
CA GLU A 296 -17.94 -15.51 -42.51
C GLU A 296 -18.27 -14.43 -43.55
#